data_3c69c5ec3c178c7cdc33805997d0e6b5
#
_entry.id   3c69c5ec3c178c7cdc33805997d0e6b5
#
_cell.length_a   1.000
_cell.length_b   1.000
_cell.length_c   1.000
_cell.angle_alpha   90.00
_cell.angle_beta   90.00
_cell.angle_gamma   90.00
#
_symmetry.space_group_name_H-M   'P 1'
#
loop_
_entity.id
_entity.type
_entity.pdbx_description
1 polymer ?
#
loop_
_entity_poly.entity_id
_entity_poly.type
_entity_poly.pdbx_seq_one_letter_code
_entity_poly.pdbx_strand_id
1 'polypeptide(L)'
;MVLSIKKKEELLTNAKKQCANFIATVDSIRNEKKVLQEKINKYEEATKAAILKEDNEKAQSFVKQKLELQEKLNQTNSRIKEQDDKISSIKVKIEELEIEISKMKSKKQELATRLDVAQ
;
A
#
# COMPACT_ATOMS: atom_id res chain seq x y z
N MET A 1 7.00 23.93 20.85
CA MET A 1 6.13 23.31 21.87
C MET A 1 6.32 21.79 21.84
N VAL A 2 6.61 21.20 22.97
CA VAL A 2 6.80 19.75 23.08
C VAL A 2 5.44 19.09 23.32
N LEU A 3 5.07 18.15 22.47
CA LEU A 3 3.84 17.40 22.65
C LEU A 3 3.96 16.44 23.83
N SER A 4 2.88 16.28 24.58
CA SER A 4 2.80 15.30 25.67
C SER A 4 2.90 13.86 25.15
N ILE A 5 3.27 12.93 26.04
CA ILE A 5 3.29 11.50 25.71
C ILE A 5 1.92 11.05 25.17
N LYS A 6 0.85 11.45 25.85
CA LYS A 6 -0.53 11.12 25.43
C LYS A 6 -0.83 11.58 24.00
N LYS A 7 -0.46 12.81 23.66
CA LYS A 7 -0.63 13.34 22.30
C LYS A 7 0.13 12.53 21.26
N LYS A 8 1.37 12.17 21.56
CA LYS A 8 2.18 11.34 20.66
C LYS A 8 1.64 9.93 20.54
N GLU A 9 1.10 9.35 21.59
CA GLU A 9 0.41 8.05 21.54
C GLU A 9 -0.84 8.10 20.67
N GLU A 10 -1.61 9.19 20.71
CA GLU A 10 -2.75 9.42 19.84
C GLU A 10 -2.32 9.50 18.37
N LEU A 11 -1.24 10.24 18.08
CA LEU A 11 -0.68 10.34 16.73
C LEU A 11 -0.20 8.97 16.23
N LEU A 12 0.42 8.18 17.09
CA LEU A 12 0.86 6.83 16.76
C LEU A 12 -0.33 5.92 16.42
N THR A 13 -1.37 5.95 17.24
CA THR A 13 -2.60 5.18 16.98
C THR A 13 -3.21 5.55 15.63
N ASN A 14 -3.31 6.85 15.33
CA ASN A 14 -3.84 7.33 14.06
C ASN A 14 -2.96 6.91 12.88
N ALA A 15 -1.64 6.99 13.02
CA ALA A 15 -0.71 6.56 11.98
C ALA A 15 -0.84 5.06 11.70
N LYS A 16 -1.00 4.23 12.73
CA LYS A 16 -1.24 2.79 12.57
C LYS A 16 -2.55 2.49 11.84
N LYS A 17 -3.62 3.23 12.15
CA LYS A 17 -4.90 3.11 11.44
C LYS A 17 -4.77 3.48 9.97
N GLN A 18 -4.09 4.58 9.67
CA GLN A 18 -3.84 4.99 8.29
C GLN A 18 -3.03 3.94 7.52
N CYS A 19 -1.99 3.39 8.16
CA CYS A 19 -1.19 2.32 7.57
C CYS A 19 -2.06 1.11 7.21
N ALA A 20 -2.92 0.67 8.14
CA ALA A 20 -3.83 -0.44 7.91
C ALA A 20 -4.80 -0.16 6.75
N ASN A 21 -5.30 1.08 6.63
CA ASN A 21 -6.18 1.47 5.53
C ASN A 21 -5.44 1.46 4.18
N PHE A 22 -4.20 1.92 4.12
CA PHE A 22 -3.39 1.86 2.89
C PHE A 22 -3.11 0.41 2.49
N ILE A 23 -2.81 -0.46 3.45
CA ILE A 23 -2.59 -1.89 3.19
C ILE A 23 -3.86 -2.54 2.62
N ALA A 24 -5.02 -2.27 3.21
CA ALA A 24 -6.30 -2.77 2.72
C ALA A 24 -6.59 -2.27 1.30
N THR A 25 -6.29 -1.01 1.02
CA THR A 25 -6.45 -0.42 -0.32
C THR A 25 -5.55 -1.10 -1.34
N VAL A 26 -4.27 -1.30 -1.02
CA VAL A 26 -3.35 -1.96 -1.95
C VAL A 26 -3.73 -3.41 -2.20
N ASP A 27 -4.22 -4.12 -1.19
CA ASP A 27 -4.69 -5.50 -1.35
C ASP A 27 -5.88 -5.58 -2.31
N SER A 28 -6.82 -4.64 -2.20
CA SER A 28 -7.95 -4.52 -3.11
C SER A 28 -7.49 -4.27 -4.56
N ILE A 29 -6.52 -3.36 -4.74
CA ILE A 29 -5.98 -3.03 -6.06
C ILE A 29 -5.21 -4.23 -6.64
N ARG A 30 -4.48 -4.98 -5.82
CA ARG A 30 -3.80 -6.21 -6.28
C ARG A 30 -4.79 -7.28 -6.75
N ASN A 31 -5.97 -7.37 -6.14
CA ASN A 31 -7.03 -8.25 -6.61
C ASN A 31 -7.58 -7.78 -7.97
N GLU A 32 -7.76 -6.48 -8.18
CA GLU A 32 -8.11 -5.93 -9.50
C GLU A 32 -7.05 -6.27 -10.55
N LYS A 33 -5.79 -6.14 -10.19
CA LYS A 33 -4.66 -6.50 -11.05
C LYS A 33 -4.71 -7.95 -11.49
N LYS A 34 -5.00 -8.84 -10.54
CA LYS A 34 -5.10 -10.29 -10.82
C LYS A 34 -6.21 -10.57 -11.84
N VAL A 35 -7.38 -9.95 -11.68
CA VAL A 35 -8.50 -10.09 -12.61
C VAL A 35 -8.13 -9.57 -14.00
N LEU A 36 -7.47 -8.43 -14.10
CA LEU A 36 -7.01 -7.86 -15.38
C LEU A 36 -6.00 -8.81 -16.05
N GLN A 37 -5.07 -9.36 -15.29
CA GLN A 37 -4.07 -10.29 -15.81
C GLN A 37 -4.71 -11.56 -16.36
N GLU A 38 -5.71 -12.11 -15.68
CA GLU A 38 -6.47 -13.28 -16.14
C GLU A 38 -7.21 -12.99 -17.44
N LYS A 39 -7.83 -11.81 -17.55
CA LYS A 39 -8.51 -11.38 -18.77
C LYS A 39 -7.54 -11.22 -19.95
N ILE A 40 -6.39 -10.62 -19.71
CA ILE A 40 -5.34 -10.47 -20.71
C ILE A 40 -4.90 -11.84 -21.23
N ASN A 41 -4.67 -12.80 -20.35
CA ASN A 41 -4.27 -14.16 -20.71
C ASN A 41 -5.34 -14.83 -21.56
N LYS A 42 -6.62 -14.65 -21.25
CA LYS A 42 -7.74 -15.20 -22.04
C LYS A 42 -7.78 -14.61 -23.44
N TYR A 43 -7.55 -13.30 -23.61
CA TYR A 43 -7.50 -12.69 -24.93
C TYR A 43 -6.27 -13.13 -25.73
N GLU A 44 -5.14 -13.38 -25.07
CA GLU A 44 -3.96 -13.97 -25.73
C GLU A 44 -4.27 -15.34 -26.30
N GLU A 45 -4.91 -16.20 -25.51
CA GLU A 45 -5.32 -17.54 -25.96
C GLU A 45 -6.37 -17.46 -27.07
N ALA A 46 -7.37 -16.58 -26.93
CA ALA A 46 -8.39 -16.37 -27.94
C ALA A 46 -7.80 -15.88 -29.27
N THR A 47 -6.81 -15.00 -29.20
CA THR A 47 -6.08 -14.50 -30.37
C THR A 47 -5.37 -15.64 -31.10
N LYS A 48 -4.66 -16.48 -30.37
CA LYS A 48 -3.97 -17.66 -30.92
C LYS A 48 -4.96 -18.61 -31.61
N ALA A 49 -6.09 -18.87 -30.97
CA ALA A 49 -7.12 -19.73 -31.52
C ALA A 49 -7.73 -19.15 -32.82
N ALA A 50 -7.96 -17.83 -32.85
CA ALA A 50 -8.48 -17.16 -34.05
C ALA A 50 -7.48 -17.21 -35.19
N ILE A 51 -6.19 -17.02 -34.93
CA ILE A 51 -5.12 -17.13 -35.93
C ILE A 51 -5.08 -18.52 -36.52
N LEU A 52 -5.16 -19.56 -35.70
CA LEU A 52 -5.18 -20.94 -36.19
C LEU A 52 -6.38 -21.27 -37.09
N LYS A 53 -7.51 -20.60 -36.86
CA LYS A 53 -8.72 -20.72 -37.65
C LYS A 53 -8.75 -19.79 -38.86
N GLU A 54 -7.70 -19.01 -39.07
CA GLU A 54 -7.59 -17.99 -40.09
C GLU A 54 -8.68 -16.91 -40.02
N ASP A 55 -9.22 -16.69 -38.83
CA ASP A 55 -10.19 -15.62 -38.56
C ASP A 55 -9.47 -14.35 -38.10
N ASN A 56 -8.97 -13.61 -39.09
CA ASN A 56 -8.16 -12.40 -38.89
C ASN A 56 -8.95 -11.26 -38.23
N GLU A 57 -10.23 -11.14 -38.50
CA GLU A 57 -11.06 -10.09 -37.88
C GLU A 57 -11.22 -10.30 -36.39
N LYS A 58 -11.50 -11.52 -35.97
CA LYS A 58 -11.57 -11.86 -34.55
C LYS A 58 -10.21 -11.70 -33.85
N ALA A 59 -9.13 -12.16 -34.50
CA ALA A 59 -7.78 -11.99 -33.98
C ALA A 59 -7.46 -10.52 -33.70
N GLN A 60 -7.75 -9.63 -34.64
CA GLN A 60 -7.54 -8.19 -34.48
C GLN A 60 -8.40 -7.61 -33.35
N SER A 61 -9.66 -8.03 -33.26
CA SER A 61 -10.56 -7.58 -32.18
C SER A 61 -10.02 -7.99 -30.81
N PHE A 62 -9.55 -9.23 -30.64
CA PHE A 62 -8.99 -9.72 -29.39
C PHE A 62 -7.69 -8.98 -29.01
N VAL A 63 -6.83 -8.71 -29.98
CA VAL A 63 -5.61 -7.91 -29.76
C VAL A 63 -5.97 -6.50 -29.29
N LYS A 64 -6.94 -5.86 -29.89
CA LYS A 64 -7.40 -4.54 -29.47
C LYS A 64 -7.87 -4.53 -28.03
N GLN A 65 -8.69 -5.51 -27.64
CA GLN A 65 -9.19 -5.62 -26.27
C GLN A 65 -8.06 -5.90 -25.28
N LYS A 66 -7.12 -6.76 -25.66
CA LYS A 66 -5.92 -7.01 -24.86
C LYS A 66 -5.12 -5.73 -24.60
N LEU A 67 -4.90 -4.91 -25.62
CA LEU A 67 -4.17 -3.65 -25.49
C LEU A 67 -4.87 -2.68 -24.56
N GLU A 68 -6.20 -2.58 -24.62
CA GLU A 68 -6.98 -1.75 -23.70
C GLU A 68 -6.84 -2.22 -22.26
N LEU A 69 -6.85 -3.54 -22.02
CA LEU A 69 -6.66 -4.12 -20.72
C LEU A 69 -5.24 -3.93 -20.20
N GLN A 70 -4.23 -4.01 -21.07
CA GLN A 70 -2.83 -3.74 -20.70
C GLN A 70 -2.63 -2.31 -20.24
N GLU A 71 -3.31 -1.35 -20.88
CA GLU A 71 -3.27 0.04 -20.42
C GLU A 71 -3.88 0.19 -19.05
N LYS A 72 -5.02 -0.44 -18.79
CA LYS A 72 -5.63 -0.47 -17.45
C LYS A 72 -4.70 -1.12 -16.43
N LEU A 73 -4.00 -2.18 -16.81
CA LEU A 73 -3.03 -2.85 -15.96
C LEU A 73 -1.87 -1.91 -15.60
N ASN A 74 -1.37 -1.13 -16.56
CA ASN A 74 -0.32 -0.15 -16.30
C ASN A 74 -0.78 0.92 -15.32
N GLN A 75 -2.01 1.42 -15.47
CA GLN A 75 -2.60 2.37 -14.52
C GLN A 75 -2.76 1.75 -13.13
N THR A 76 -3.20 0.50 -13.07
CA THR A 76 -3.35 -0.24 -11.81
C THR A 76 -2.00 -0.42 -11.11
N ASN A 77 -0.95 -0.77 -11.85
CA ASN A 77 0.42 -0.87 -11.31
C ASN A 77 0.91 0.46 -10.74
N SER A 78 0.59 1.58 -11.39
CA SER A 78 0.93 2.91 -10.87
C SER A 78 0.20 3.21 -9.56
N ARG A 79 -1.07 2.83 -9.46
CA ARG A 79 -1.86 2.98 -8.22
C ARG A 79 -1.28 2.15 -7.08
N ILE A 80 -0.84 0.92 -7.37
CA ILE A 80 -0.18 0.06 -6.39
C ILE A 80 1.10 0.72 -5.89
N LYS A 81 1.92 1.24 -6.79
CA LYS A 81 3.16 1.92 -6.44
C LYS A 81 2.92 3.13 -5.54
N GLU A 82 1.92 3.94 -5.86
CA GLU A 82 1.54 5.09 -5.02
C GLU A 82 1.16 4.66 -3.60
N GLN A 83 0.37 3.60 -3.47
CA GLN A 83 -0.03 3.09 -2.16
C GLN A 83 1.16 2.48 -1.40
N ASP A 84 2.03 1.73 -2.08
CA ASP A 84 3.23 1.16 -1.47
C ASP A 84 4.17 2.26 -0.95
N ASP A 85 4.31 3.37 -1.69
CA ASP A 85 5.09 4.53 -1.26
C ASP A 85 4.49 5.18 0.00
N LYS A 86 3.16 5.31 0.05
CA LYS A 86 2.46 5.81 1.24
C LYS A 86 2.66 4.90 2.45
N ILE A 87 2.60 3.59 2.24
CA ILE A 87 2.84 2.60 3.30
C ILE A 87 4.26 2.72 3.83
N SER A 88 5.24 2.80 2.94
CA SER A 88 6.66 2.96 3.33
C SER A 88 6.87 4.23 4.16
N SER A 89 6.28 5.35 3.73
CA SER A 89 6.39 6.63 4.42
C SER A 89 5.74 6.59 5.81
N ILE A 90 4.56 5.99 5.93
CA ILE A 90 3.87 5.96 7.21
C ILE A 90 4.51 4.97 8.20
N LYS A 91 5.13 3.90 7.70
CA LYS A 91 5.89 2.97 8.55
C LYS A 91 7.10 3.65 9.19
N VAL A 92 7.80 4.49 8.44
CA VAL A 92 8.91 5.31 8.98
C VAL A 92 8.39 6.24 10.08
N LYS A 93 7.27 6.91 9.84
CA LYS A 93 6.65 7.81 10.82
C LYS A 93 6.23 7.07 12.10
N ILE A 94 5.66 5.88 11.96
CA ILE A 94 5.28 5.03 13.08
C ILE A 94 6.52 4.68 13.92
N GLU A 95 7.59 4.24 13.27
CA GLU A 95 8.84 3.91 13.93
C GLU A 95 9.43 5.10 14.69
N GLU A 96 9.47 6.28 14.06
CA GLU A 96 9.93 7.51 14.68
C GLU A 96 9.11 7.87 15.93
N LEU A 97 7.77 7.76 15.83
CA LEU A 97 6.88 8.02 16.98
C LEU A 97 7.09 7.03 18.12
N GLU A 98 7.26 5.75 17.80
CA GLU A 98 7.56 4.72 18.82
C GLU A 98 8.85 5.00 19.55
N ILE A 99 9.90 5.38 18.83
CA ILE A 99 11.19 5.75 19.41
C ILE A 99 11.05 6.99 20.32
N GLU A 100 10.39 8.04 19.83
CA GLU A 100 10.18 9.27 20.60
C GLU A 100 9.39 9.01 21.89
N ILE A 101 8.32 8.24 21.81
CA ILE A 101 7.49 7.88 22.97
C ILE A 101 8.32 7.09 23.99
N SER A 102 9.10 6.11 23.54
CA SER A 102 9.97 5.32 24.38
C SER A 102 10.98 6.20 25.13
N LYS A 103 11.61 7.13 24.43
CA LYS A 103 12.56 8.09 25.03
C LYS A 103 11.88 8.99 26.06
N MET A 104 10.69 9.50 25.76
CA MET A 104 9.93 10.37 26.66
C MET A 104 9.52 9.62 27.93
N LYS A 105 9.08 8.38 27.81
CA LYS A 105 8.71 7.53 28.97
C LYS A 105 9.92 7.23 29.85
N SER A 106 11.06 6.90 29.25
CA SER A 106 12.31 6.67 29.98
C SER A 106 12.76 7.90 30.74
N LYS A 107 12.69 9.07 30.10
CA LYS A 107 13.06 10.34 30.72
C LYS A 107 12.13 10.69 31.87
N LYS A 108 10.83 10.48 31.70
CA LYS A 108 9.84 10.69 32.76
C LYS A 108 10.11 9.81 33.97
N GLN A 109 10.43 8.54 33.75
CA GLN A 109 10.77 7.60 34.80
C GLN A 109 12.07 7.99 35.53
N GLU A 110 13.09 8.38 34.79
CA GLU A 110 14.35 8.87 35.32
C GLU A 110 14.15 10.08 36.24
N LEU A 111 13.35 11.06 35.82
CA LEU A 111 13.03 12.23 36.65
C LEU A 111 12.26 11.85 37.92
N ALA A 112 11.32 10.95 37.83
CA ALA A 112 10.59 10.45 39.03
C ALA A 112 11.52 9.76 40.02
N THR A 113 12.45 8.94 39.53
CA THR A 113 13.45 8.27 40.34
C THR A 113 14.37 9.29 41.05
N ARG A 114 14.81 10.33 40.36
CA ARG A 114 15.63 11.40 40.94
C ARG A 114 14.90 12.16 42.02
N LEU A 115 13.61 12.41 41.83
CA LEU A 115 12.79 13.06 42.86
C LEU A 115 12.64 12.21 44.09
N ASP A 116 12.43 10.91 43.97
CA ASP A 116 12.34 9.97 45.09
C ASP A 116 13.64 9.91 45.87
N VAL A 117 14.78 9.88 45.19
CA VAL A 117 16.10 9.88 45.85
C VAL A 117 16.38 11.20 46.56
N ALA A 118 15.90 12.32 46.03
CA ALA A 118 16.10 13.65 46.63
C ALA A 118 15.25 13.87 47.88
N GLN A 119 14.19 13.13 48.09
CA GLN A 119 13.36 13.20 49.29
C GLN A 119 13.92 12.32 50.41
#